data_2d4c36317c382fdfbda12800fa03e447
#
_entry.id   2d4c36317c382fdfbda12800fa03e447
#
_cell.length_a   1.000
_cell.length_b   1.000
_cell.length_c   1.000
_cell.angle_alpha   90.00
_cell.angle_beta   90.00
_cell.angle_gamma   90.00
#
_symmetry.space_group_name_H-M   'P 1'
#
loop_
_entity.id
_entity.type
_entity.pdbx_description
1 polymer ?
#
loop_
_entity_poly.entity_id
_entity_poly.type
_entity_poly.pdbx_seq_one_letter_code
_entity_poly.pdbx_strand_id
1 'polypeptide(L)'
;MIPISDDNPTLRTPIITYLLLGAIGATWVWLQGAGLNEVTLAASVCNLGLVPGELTGLSPVGLAVPIGSGLACVVDRESINLLTPLTSMFLHGSWGHILGNCLFFWVFGNNVEDSMGRLRFLVFYVLCGLAAALAQVVVSPTSPVPMVGASGAISGIMGAYLVLYPRVRVNMLFLFFLVPLPAWLVLIWWFGVQVLTGLPQLNSLDAEGGSGVAVWAHVGGFVAGLVLVKLFENHELTLQRTGWRHRLHPQHP
;
A
#
# COMPACT_ATOMS: atom_id res chain seq x y z
N MET A 1 13.72 10.22 -4.31
CA MET A 1 14.35 9.63 -3.11
C MET A 1 13.64 8.32 -2.78
N ILE A 2 14.39 7.25 -2.50
CA ILE A 2 13.87 5.90 -2.29
C ILE A 2 14.35 5.43 -0.90
N PRO A 3 13.46 4.96 0.02
CA PRO A 3 13.86 4.40 1.31
C PRO A 3 14.53 3.04 1.09
N ILE A 4 15.72 2.83 1.64
CA ILE A 4 16.46 1.56 1.49
C ILE A 4 16.46 0.77 2.80
N SER A 5 16.54 1.44 3.93
CA SER A 5 16.55 0.84 5.27
C SER A 5 16.18 1.87 6.32
N ASP A 6 16.00 1.43 7.54
CA ASP A 6 15.87 2.31 8.70
C ASP A 6 16.84 1.89 9.83
N ASP A 7 17.10 2.80 10.75
CA ASP A 7 17.92 2.56 11.93
C ASP A 7 17.06 2.02 13.09
N ASN A 8 16.21 1.05 12.82
CA ASN A 8 15.22 0.52 13.74
C ASN A 8 15.20 -1.03 13.75
N PRO A 9 16.21 -1.70 14.30
CA PRO A 9 16.30 -3.14 14.27
C PRO A 9 15.09 -3.79 14.98
N THR A 10 14.60 -4.88 14.40
CA THR A 10 13.51 -5.68 14.96
C THR A 10 14.04 -6.61 16.05
N LEU A 11 13.24 -6.84 17.11
CA LEU A 11 13.54 -7.84 18.15
C LEU A 11 13.08 -9.24 17.77
N ARG A 12 12.09 -9.33 16.89
CA ARG A 12 11.47 -10.59 16.47
C ARG A 12 11.51 -10.71 14.97
N THR A 13 11.57 -11.94 14.47
CA THR A 13 11.46 -12.21 13.03
C THR A 13 10.07 -11.80 12.54
N PRO A 14 9.96 -10.90 11.54
CA PRO A 14 8.69 -10.38 11.02
C PRO A 14 8.09 -11.38 10.02
N ILE A 15 7.50 -12.46 10.54
CA ILE A 15 7.03 -13.60 9.74
C ILE A 15 5.87 -13.21 8.82
N ILE A 16 4.92 -12.38 9.29
CA ILE A 16 3.77 -11.97 8.47
C ILE A 16 4.22 -11.05 7.34
N THR A 17 5.15 -10.14 7.60
CA THR A 17 5.76 -9.31 6.55
C THR A 17 6.36 -10.19 5.45
N TYR A 18 7.13 -11.23 5.81
CA TYR A 18 7.72 -12.15 4.83
C TYR A 18 6.67 -12.98 4.09
N LEU A 19 5.64 -13.46 4.78
CA LEU A 19 4.55 -14.22 4.16
C LEU A 19 3.75 -13.37 3.18
N LEU A 20 3.44 -12.11 3.52
CA LEU A 20 2.74 -11.20 2.64
C LEU A 20 3.60 -10.81 1.43
N LEU A 21 4.89 -10.52 1.62
CA LEU A 21 5.83 -10.31 0.51
C LEU A 21 5.93 -11.55 -0.40
N GLY A 22 5.98 -12.73 0.20
CA GLY A 22 5.96 -13.99 -0.53
C GLY A 22 4.67 -14.20 -1.32
N ALA A 23 3.51 -13.90 -0.72
CA ALA A 23 2.20 -13.98 -1.39
C ALA A 23 2.11 -13.00 -2.58
N ILE A 24 2.57 -11.75 -2.40
CA ILE A 24 2.65 -10.74 -3.46
C ILE A 24 3.54 -11.25 -4.61
N GLY A 25 4.75 -11.74 -4.28
CA GLY A 25 5.67 -12.29 -5.27
C GLY A 25 5.12 -13.52 -5.98
N ALA A 26 4.46 -14.42 -5.25
CA ALA A 26 3.80 -15.59 -5.81
C ALA A 26 2.67 -15.21 -6.78
N THR A 27 1.82 -14.26 -6.40
CA THR A 27 0.76 -13.73 -7.28
C THR A 27 1.37 -13.14 -8.55
N TRP A 28 2.43 -12.35 -8.43
CA TRP A 28 3.11 -11.75 -9.57
C TRP A 28 3.67 -12.80 -10.54
N VAL A 29 4.33 -13.85 -10.02
CA VAL A 29 4.98 -14.87 -10.86
C VAL A 29 3.95 -15.82 -11.46
N TRP A 30 3.07 -16.39 -10.66
CA TRP A 30 2.20 -17.48 -11.13
C TRP A 30 0.86 -17.01 -11.71
N LEU A 31 0.26 -15.97 -11.15
CA LEU A 31 -1.04 -15.48 -11.63
C LEU A 31 -0.88 -14.42 -12.73
N GLN A 32 0.10 -13.52 -12.57
CA GLN A 32 0.33 -12.40 -13.50
C GLN A 32 1.43 -12.69 -14.54
N GLY A 33 1.97 -13.92 -14.55
CA GLY A 33 3.01 -14.34 -15.51
C GLY A 33 4.29 -13.51 -15.43
N ALA A 34 4.63 -12.98 -14.25
CA ALA A 34 5.76 -12.08 -14.01
C ALA A 34 5.72 -10.82 -14.93
N GLY A 35 4.57 -10.45 -15.44
CA GLY A 35 4.42 -9.34 -16.39
C GLY A 35 5.07 -9.58 -17.76
N LEU A 36 5.45 -10.83 -18.07
CA LEU A 36 6.07 -11.19 -19.34
C LEU A 36 5.07 -11.41 -20.48
N ASN A 37 3.80 -11.64 -20.14
CA ASN A 37 2.70 -11.81 -21.07
C ASN A 37 1.63 -10.75 -20.78
N GLU A 38 1.45 -9.83 -21.71
CA GLU A 38 0.50 -8.71 -21.56
C GLU A 38 -0.95 -9.20 -21.43
N VAL A 39 -1.34 -10.27 -22.10
CA VAL A 39 -2.71 -10.82 -22.03
C VAL A 39 -2.96 -11.41 -20.63
N THR A 40 -2.02 -12.17 -20.09
CA THR A 40 -2.14 -12.75 -18.74
C THR A 40 -2.18 -11.65 -17.67
N LEU A 41 -1.31 -10.65 -17.81
CA LEU A 41 -1.27 -9.49 -16.91
C LEU A 41 -2.61 -8.73 -16.97
N ALA A 42 -3.07 -8.40 -18.17
CA ALA A 42 -4.33 -7.71 -18.42
C ALA A 42 -5.51 -8.48 -17.83
N ALA A 43 -5.63 -9.77 -18.13
CA ALA A 43 -6.72 -10.60 -17.61
C ALA A 43 -6.75 -10.62 -16.07
N SER A 44 -5.60 -10.72 -15.41
CA SER A 44 -5.53 -10.68 -13.94
C SER A 44 -5.97 -9.33 -13.37
N VAL A 45 -5.54 -8.23 -14.00
CA VAL A 45 -5.89 -6.86 -13.58
C VAL A 45 -7.38 -6.58 -13.80
N CYS A 46 -7.94 -6.99 -14.94
CA CYS A 46 -9.36 -6.77 -15.24
C CYS A 46 -10.28 -7.58 -14.32
N ASN A 47 -9.97 -8.86 -14.09
CA ASN A 47 -10.90 -9.75 -13.38
C ASN A 47 -10.74 -9.71 -11.86
N LEU A 48 -9.58 -9.32 -11.33
CA LEU A 48 -9.27 -9.38 -9.90
C LEU A 48 -8.82 -8.02 -9.32
N GLY A 49 -8.61 -7.00 -10.15
CA GLY A 49 -8.41 -5.62 -9.74
C GLY A 49 -9.71 -5.00 -9.24
N LEU A 50 -9.62 -4.05 -8.35
CA LEU A 50 -10.80 -3.31 -7.87
C LEU A 50 -11.20 -2.25 -8.89
N VAL A 51 -12.38 -2.40 -9.47
CA VAL A 51 -13.03 -1.38 -10.32
C VAL A 51 -14.13 -0.71 -9.50
N PRO A 52 -13.96 0.57 -9.09
CA PRO A 52 -14.95 1.26 -8.27
C PRO A 52 -16.36 1.23 -8.86
N GLY A 53 -16.47 1.48 -10.18
CA GLY A 53 -17.75 1.52 -10.88
C GLY A 53 -18.48 0.17 -10.99
N GLU A 54 -17.76 -0.96 -10.94
CA GLU A 54 -18.34 -2.30 -10.84
C GLU A 54 -18.85 -2.57 -9.44
N LEU A 55 -18.03 -2.26 -8.43
CA LEU A 55 -18.39 -2.48 -7.03
C LEU A 55 -19.62 -1.67 -6.61
N THR A 56 -19.73 -0.43 -7.08
CA THR A 56 -20.89 0.45 -6.81
C THR A 56 -22.07 0.20 -7.73
N GLY A 57 -21.83 -0.44 -8.88
CA GLY A 57 -22.83 -0.59 -9.96
C GLY A 57 -23.13 0.69 -10.72
N LEU A 58 -22.30 1.73 -10.60
CA LEU A 58 -22.53 3.04 -11.21
C LEU A 58 -21.88 3.20 -12.59
N SER A 59 -20.93 2.35 -12.97
CA SER A 59 -20.40 2.33 -14.36
C SER A 59 -21.29 1.53 -15.29
N PRO A 60 -21.43 1.96 -16.55
CA PRO A 60 -22.17 1.21 -17.55
C PRO A 60 -21.52 -0.15 -17.84
N VAL A 61 -22.30 -1.23 -17.80
CA VAL A 61 -21.85 -2.56 -18.22
C VAL A 61 -21.49 -2.54 -19.71
N GLY A 62 -20.37 -3.19 -20.06
CA GLY A 62 -19.86 -3.21 -21.42
C GLY A 62 -18.95 -2.02 -21.78
N LEU A 63 -18.75 -1.05 -20.86
CA LEU A 63 -17.78 0.03 -21.05
C LEU A 63 -16.37 -0.56 -21.09
N ALA A 64 -15.64 -0.33 -22.20
CA ALA A 64 -14.28 -0.81 -22.39
C ALA A 64 -13.26 0.28 -22.01
N VAL A 65 -12.33 -0.07 -21.14
CA VAL A 65 -11.22 0.79 -20.69
C VAL A 65 -9.92 0.27 -21.26
N PRO A 66 -9.24 0.99 -22.17
CA PRO A 66 -7.96 0.56 -22.72
C PRO A 66 -6.89 0.44 -21.62
N ILE A 67 -6.12 -0.67 -21.63
CA ILE A 67 -5.04 -0.94 -20.66
C ILE A 67 -3.69 -1.22 -21.32
N GLY A 68 -3.54 -0.92 -22.60
CA GLY A 68 -2.31 -1.04 -23.41
C GLY A 68 -2.50 -1.96 -24.61
N SER A 69 -1.57 -1.93 -25.55
CA SER A 69 -1.38 -2.85 -26.71
C SER A 69 -2.65 -3.45 -27.36
N GLY A 70 -3.73 -2.68 -27.46
CA GLY A 70 -5.01 -3.16 -28.02
C GLY A 70 -5.86 -4.01 -27.08
N LEU A 71 -5.51 -4.10 -25.79
CA LEU A 71 -6.29 -4.76 -24.75
C LEU A 71 -7.15 -3.75 -24.00
N ALA A 72 -8.30 -4.19 -23.51
CA ALA A 72 -9.19 -3.36 -22.69
C ALA A 72 -9.84 -4.22 -21.59
N CYS A 73 -10.03 -3.63 -20.42
CA CYS A 73 -10.94 -4.16 -19.40
C CYS A 73 -12.37 -3.76 -19.77
N VAL A 74 -13.30 -4.67 -19.63
CA VAL A 74 -14.71 -4.43 -19.88
C VAL A 74 -15.46 -4.47 -18.56
N VAL A 75 -16.15 -3.40 -18.23
CA VAL A 75 -16.98 -3.30 -17.02
C VAL A 75 -18.06 -4.38 -17.03
N ASP A 76 -18.13 -5.17 -15.98
CA ASP A 76 -19.12 -6.24 -15.83
C ASP A 76 -19.85 -6.17 -14.46
N ARG A 77 -20.62 -7.22 -14.12
CA ARG A 77 -21.33 -7.37 -12.84
C ARG A 77 -21.21 -8.79 -12.31
N GLU A 78 -20.02 -9.31 -12.34
CA GLU A 78 -19.77 -10.63 -11.79
C GLU A 78 -19.71 -10.61 -10.25
N SER A 79 -20.07 -11.73 -9.61
CA SER A 79 -20.04 -11.84 -8.14
C SER A 79 -18.63 -11.74 -7.56
N ILE A 80 -17.59 -12.05 -8.35
CA ILE A 80 -16.18 -11.92 -7.94
C ILE A 80 -15.82 -10.47 -7.59
N ASN A 81 -16.51 -9.48 -8.16
CA ASN A 81 -16.25 -8.06 -7.93
C ASN A 81 -16.36 -7.67 -6.45
N LEU A 82 -17.12 -8.39 -5.66
CA LEU A 82 -17.20 -8.20 -4.20
C LEU A 82 -15.91 -8.60 -3.46
N LEU A 83 -15.06 -9.42 -4.05
CA LEU A 83 -13.79 -9.84 -3.49
C LEU A 83 -12.61 -8.97 -3.95
N THR A 84 -12.81 -8.13 -4.99
CA THR A 84 -11.74 -7.32 -5.56
C THR A 84 -11.10 -6.32 -4.60
N PRO A 85 -11.76 -5.82 -3.54
CA PRO A 85 -11.07 -5.03 -2.51
C PRO A 85 -9.94 -5.79 -1.80
N LEU A 86 -10.01 -7.12 -1.73
CA LEU A 86 -8.96 -7.96 -1.15
C LEU A 86 -7.97 -8.46 -2.21
N THR A 87 -8.46 -8.96 -3.35
CA THR A 87 -7.60 -9.54 -4.39
C THR A 87 -6.68 -8.51 -5.02
N SER A 88 -7.18 -7.28 -5.24
CA SER A 88 -6.41 -6.17 -5.78
C SER A 88 -5.17 -5.83 -4.97
N MET A 89 -5.15 -6.09 -3.66
CA MET A 89 -4.02 -5.84 -2.78
C MET A 89 -2.78 -6.72 -3.10
N PHE A 90 -2.94 -7.78 -3.88
CA PHE A 90 -1.85 -8.69 -4.24
C PHE A 90 -1.41 -8.55 -5.71
N LEU A 91 -2.18 -7.84 -6.52
CA LEU A 91 -1.91 -7.63 -7.94
C LEU A 91 -1.03 -6.40 -8.16
N HIS A 92 -0.29 -6.42 -9.26
CA HIS A 92 0.57 -5.29 -9.65
C HIS A 92 0.52 -5.08 -11.16
N GLY A 93 0.67 -3.83 -11.60
CA GLY A 93 0.61 -3.47 -13.02
C GLY A 93 1.97 -3.47 -13.74
N SER A 94 3.09 -3.55 -13.00
CA SER A 94 4.44 -3.51 -13.57
C SER A 94 5.51 -3.95 -12.57
N TRP A 95 6.70 -4.26 -13.07
CA TRP A 95 7.87 -4.53 -12.23
C TRP A 95 8.23 -3.37 -11.29
N GLY A 96 8.17 -2.12 -11.79
CA GLY A 96 8.44 -0.95 -10.94
C GLY A 96 7.42 -0.84 -9.81
N HIS A 97 6.16 -1.17 -10.09
CA HIS A 97 5.09 -1.13 -9.09
C HIS A 97 5.29 -2.17 -7.99
N ILE A 98 5.54 -3.45 -8.33
CA ILE A 98 5.75 -4.50 -7.32
C ILE A 98 7.04 -4.27 -6.53
N LEU A 99 8.15 -3.91 -7.19
CA LEU A 99 9.42 -3.66 -6.50
C LEU A 99 9.32 -2.48 -5.54
N GLY A 100 8.64 -1.41 -5.94
CA GLY A 100 8.36 -0.28 -5.06
C GLY A 100 7.55 -0.71 -3.83
N ASN A 101 6.46 -1.43 -4.02
CA ASN A 101 5.64 -1.94 -2.92
C ASN A 101 6.44 -2.86 -1.98
N CYS A 102 7.17 -3.81 -2.53
CA CYS A 102 8.00 -4.72 -1.73
C CYS A 102 9.07 -3.98 -0.92
N LEU A 103 9.69 -2.96 -1.51
CA LEU A 103 10.71 -2.16 -0.83
C LEU A 103 10.13 -1.35 0.34
N PHE A 104 9.04 -0.62 0.11
CA PHE A 104 8.40 0.13 1.19
C PHE A 104 7.85 -0.79 2.29
N PHE A 105 7.28 -1.93 1.89
CA PHE A 105 6.82 -2.92 2.86
C PHE A 105 7.97 -3.51 3.66
N TRP A 106 9.10 -3.81 3.03
CA TRP A 106 10.31 -4.29 3.70
C TRP A 106 10.84 -3.30 4.73
N VAL A 107 10.93 -2.01 4.37
CA VAL A 107 11.50 -0.98 5.25
C VAL A 107 10.62 -0.68 6.45
N PHE A 108 9.30 -0.60 6.28
CA PHE A 108 8.39 -0.13 7.33
C PHE A 108 7.60 -1.27 8.01
N GLY A 109 7.29 -2.34 7.29
CA GLY A 109 6.40 -3.40 7.76
C GLY A 109 6.95 -4.21 8.91
N ASN A 110 8.23 -4.58 8.85
CA ASN A 110 8.91 -5.37 9.87
C ASN A 110 8.82 -4.76 11.27
N ASN A 111 8.99 -3.45 11.37
CA ASN A 111 8.96 -2.71 12.62
C ASN A 111 7.56 -2.55 13.19
N VAL A 112 6.56 -2.36 12.32
CA VAL A 112 5.15 -2.28 12.74
C VAL A 112 4.67 -3.65 13.20
N GLU A 113 5.01 -4.74 12.50
CA GLU A 113 4.73 -6.10 12.95
C GLU A 113 5.35 -6.38 14.33
N ASP A 114 6.60 -5.97 14.54
CA ASP A 114 7.29 -6.17 15.81
C ASP A 114 6.63 -5.45 17.00
N SER A 115 5.87 -4.39 16.73
CA SER A 115 5.13 -3.63 17.74
C SER A 115 3.72 -4.13 17.98
N MET A 116 3.10 -4.76 16.98
CA MET A 116 1.73 -5.26 17.07
C MET A 116 1.68 -6.74 17.44
N GLY A 117 2.69 -7.50 17.01
CA GLY A 117 2.67 -8.95 16.94
C GLY A 117 1.93 -9.47 15.71
N ARG A 118 2.14 -10.74 15.38
CA ARG A 118 1.78 -11.36 14.09
C ARG A 118 0.32 -11.21 13.69
N LEU A 119 -0.60 -11.68 14.54
CA LEU A 119 -2.04 -11.71 14.19
C LEU A 119 -2.62 -10.30 14.10
N ARG A 120 -2.28 -9.42 15.05
CA ARG A 120 -2.74 -8.03 15.03
C ARG A 120 -2.23 -7.31 13.79
N PHE A 121 -0.98 -7.53 13.40
CA PHE A 121 -0.40 -6.94 12.20
C PHE A 121 -1.10 -7.41 10.92
N LEU A 122 -1.41 -8.71 10.79
CA LEU A 122 -2.14 -9.22 9.63
C LEU A 122 -3.52 -8.57 9.51
N VAL A 123 -4.27 -8.52 10.61
CA VAL A 123 -5.61 -7.87 10.63
C VAL A 123 -5.48 -6.38 10.32
N PHE A 124 -4.50 -5.70 10.90
CA PHE A 124 -4.21 -4.29 10.64
C PHE A 124 -3.92 -4.04 9.16
N TYR A 125 -3.06 -4.85 8.52
CA TYR A 125 -2.74 -4.76 7.10
C TYR A 125 -4.01 -4.86 6.23
N VAL A 126 -4.86 -5.85 6.50
CA VAL A 126 -6.11 -6.05 5.76
C VAL A 126 -7.07 -4.87 5.95
N LEU A 127 -7.26 -4.41 7.19
CA LEU A 127 -8.14 -3.27 7.47
C LEU A 127 -7.66 -1.98 6.82
N CYS A 128 -6.36 -1.71 6.83
CA CYS A 128 -5.79 -0.55 6.12
C CYS A 128 -6.00 -0.65 4.61
N GLY A 129 -5.85 -1.85 4.02
CA GLY A 129 -6.11 -2.07 2.61
C GLY A 129 -7.58 -1.89 2.23
N LEU A 130 -8.51 -2.37 3.05
CA LEU A 130 -9.94 -2.16 2.85
C LEU A 130 -10.34 -0.69 3.03
N ALA A 131 -9.77 0.01 4.00
CA ALA A 131 -9.99 1.44 4.17
C ALA A 131 -9.44 2.26 2.97
N ALA A 132 -8.31 1.84 2.42
CA ALA A 132 -7.75 2.42 1.20
C ALA A 132 -8.68 2.22 0.00
N ALA A 133 -9.17 0.99 -0.19
CA ALA A 133 -10.15 0.67 -1.23
C ALA A 133 -11.42 1.51 -1.09
N LEU A 134 -11.97 1.59 0.12
CA LEU A 134 -13.14 2.40 0.41
C LEU A 134 -12.92 3.89 0.10
N ALA A 135 -11.78 4.45 0.50
CA ALA A 135 -11.45 5.86 0.22
C ALA A 135 -11.45 6.15 -1.29
N GLN A 136 -10.85 5.27 -2.10
CA GLN A 136 -10.84 5.41 -3.56
C GLN A 136 -12.24 5.29 -4.16
N VAL A 137 -13.02 4.30 -3.71
CA VAL A 137 -14.40 4.10 -4.17
C VAL A 137 -15.29 5.30 -3.82
N VAL A 138 -15.15 5.88 -2.64
CA VAL A 138 -15.92 7.08 -2.23
C VAL A 138 -15.57 8.30 -3.08
N VAL A 139 -14.31 8.49 -3.42
CA VAL A 139 -13.88 9.65 -4.24
C VAL A 139 -14.22 9.47 -5.71
N SER A 140 -14.16 8.25 -6.23
CA SER A 140 -14.37 7.98 -7.66
C SER A 140 -15.33 6.80 -7.87
N PRO A 141 -16.59 6.89 -7.43
CA PRO A 141 -17.52 5.76 -7.38
C PRO A 141 -17.94 5.25 -8.76
N THR A 142 -17.79 6.08 -9.80
CA THR A 142 -18.12 5.75 -11.20
C THR A 142 -16.91 5.33 -12.02
N SER A 143 -15.71 5.30 -11.43
CA SER A 143 -14.50 4.99 -12.20
C SER A 143 -14.53 3.56 -12.76
N PRO A 144 -14.37 3.39 -14.08
CA PRO A 144 -14.27 2.08 -14.70
C PRO A 144 -12.83 1.55 -14.72
N VAL A 145 -11.87 2.31 -14.19
CA VAL A 145 -10.45 1.96 -14.24
C VAL A 145 -10.11 1.01 -13.10
N PRO A 146 -9.53 -0.18 -13.39
CA PRO A 146 -9.12 -1.10 -12.34
C PRO A 146 -7.94 -0.55 -11.54
N MET A 147 -8.03 -0.64 -10.24
CA MET A 147 -6.91 -0.36 -9.34
C MET A 147 -6.33 -1.66 -8.76
N VAL A 148 -5.02 -1.71 -8.65
CA VAL A 148 -4.25 -2.83 -8.12
C VAL A 148 -3.08 -2.33 -7.28
N GLY A 149 -2.63 -3.13 -6.33
CA GLY A 149 -1.42 -2.88 -5.55
C GLY A 149 -1.62 -3.00 -4.05
N ALA A 150 -0.59 -3.47 -3.38
CA ALA A 150 -0.50 -3.51 -1.92
C ALA A 150 -0.37 -2.10 -1.29
N SER A 151 -0.14 -1.08 -2.12
CA SER A 151 0.29 0.25 -1.68
C SER A 151 -0.67 0.96 -0.73
N GLY A 152 -1.99 0.71 -0.85
CA GLY A 152 -2.97 1.24 0.08
C GLY A 152 -2.77 0.71 1.51
N ALA A 153 -2.59 -0.61 1.68
CA ALA A 153 -2.30 -1.22 2.97
C ALA A 153 -0.90 -0.83 3.49
N ILE A 154 0.11 -0.76 2.60
CA ILE A 154 1.46 -0.29 2.93
C ILE A 154 1.43 1.17 3.39
N SER A 155 0.61 2.01 2.79
CA SER A 155 0.39 3.38 3.25
C SER A 155 -0.14 3.42 4.69
N GLY A 156 -1.02 2.49 5.06
CA GLY A 156 -1.47 2.31 6.44
C GLY A 156 -0.32 1.93 7.38
N ILE A 157 0.56 1.02 6.95
CA ILE A 157 1.78 0.68 7.70
C ILE A 157 2.66 1.92 7.88
N MET A 158 2.83 2.75 6.84
CA MET A 158 3.60 3.99 6.91
C MET A 158 2.96 5.00 7.88
N GLY A 159 1.63 5.11 7.90
CA GLY A 159 0.89 5.91 8.87
C GLY A 159 1.11 5.43 10.30
N ALA A 160 1.06 4.12 10.54
CA ALA A 160 1.37 3.53 11.85
C ALA A 160 2.84 3.77 12.23
N TYR A 161 3.77 3.61 11.29
CA TYR A 161 5.20 3.86 11.53
C TYR A 161 5.46 5.32 11.96
N LEU A 162 4.77 6.28 11.36
CA LEU A 162 4.87 7.69 11.74
C LEU A 162 4.50 7.94 13.21
N VAL A 163 3.49 7.25 13.72
CA VAL A 163 3.06 7.36 15.13
C VAL A 163 4.03 6.64 16.08
N LEU A 164 4.48 5.44 15.70
CA LEU A 164 5.30 4.59 16.55
C LEU A 164 6.77 5.05 16.60
N TYR A 165 7.30 5.54 15.46
CA TYR A 165 8.74 5.76 15.26
C TYR A 165 9.09 7.08 14.56
N PRO A 166 8.51 8.24 14.92
CA PRO A 166 8.65 9.49 14.16
C PRO A 166 10.10 9.98 14.05
N ARG A 167 10.94 9.68 15.04
CA ARG A 167 12.33 10.17 15.12
C ARG A 167 13.38 9.18 14.63
N VAL A 168 12.97 7.98 14.24
CA VAL A 168 13.89 6.99 13.65
C VAL A 168 14.42 7.52 12.33
N ARG A 169 15.69 7.27 12.06
CA ARG A 169 16.29 7.64 10.78
C ARG A 169 15.96 6.60 9.73
N VAL A 170 15.45 7.07 8.60
CA VAL A 170 15.25 6.29 7.38
C VAL A 170 16.34 6.68 6.41
N ASN A 171 17.09 5.70 5.94
CA ASN A 171 18.20 5.89 5.00
C ASN A 171 17.62 5.99 3.59
N MET A 172 17.58 7.22 3.06
CA MET A 172 17.04 7.54 1.76
C MET A 172 18.14 7.53 0.71
N LEU A 173 17.96 6.80 -0.38
CA LEU A 173 18.84 6.88 -1.53
C LEU A 173 18.47 8.11 -2.38
N PHE A 174 19.42 9.03 -2.50
CA PHE A 174 19.35 10.17 -3.41
C PHE A 174 20.53 10.10 -4.40
N LEU A 175 20.23 9.82 -5.66
CA LEU A 175 21.23 9.48 -6.68
C LEU A 175 22.10 8.29 -6.21
N PHE A 176 23.32 8.56 -5.75
CA PHE A 176 24.28 7.56 -5.25
C PHE A 176 24.62 7.75 -3.76
N PHE A 177 23.96 8.69 -3.08
CA PHE A 177 24.23 9.01 -1.68
C PHE A 177 23.11 8.51 -0.78
N LEU A 178 23.47 7.94 0.37
CA LEU A 178 22.52 7.61 1.43
C LEU A 178 22.40 8.82 2.37
N VAL A 179 21.20 9.35 2.49
CA VAL A 179 20.88 10.48 3.35
C VAL A 179 19.95 9.99 4.45
N PRO A 180 20.41 9.91 5.71
CA PRO A 180 19.55 9.54 6.83
C PRO A 180 18.64 10.71 7.20
N LEU A 181 17.31 10.52 7.03
CA LEU A 181 16.30 11.51 7.37
C LEU A 181 15.37 10.96 8.46
N PRO A 182 14.85 11.80 9.36
CA PRO A 182 13.89 11.35 10.34
C PRO A 182 12.59 10.89 9.65
N ALA A 183 12.01 9.80 10.15
CA ALA A 183 10.83 9.18 9.53
C ALA A 183 9.67 10.16 9.37
N TRP A 184 9.43 11.06 10.36
CA TRP A 184 8.36 12.05 10.26
C TRP A 184 8.51 12.94 9.01
N LEU A 185 9.72 13.36 8.67
CA LEU A 185 9.96 14.19 7.48
C LEU A 185 9.66 13.42 6.19
N VAL A 186 10.19 12.19 6.09
CA VAL A 186 10.00 11.33 4.92
C VAL A 186 8.52 11.02 4.71
N LEU A 187 7.81 10.63 5.78
CA LEU A 187 6.43 10.15 5.69
C LEU A 187 5.43 11.29 5.52
N ILE A 188 5.62 12.45 6.17
CA ILE A 188 4.78 13.63 5.96
C ILE A 188 4.99 14.19 4.56
N TRP A 189 6.23 14.24 4.08
CA TRP A 189 6.51 14.65 2.71
C TRP A 189 5.83 13.73 1.69
N TRP A 190 6.01 12.41 1.85
CA TRP A 190 5.37 11.42 0.99
C TRP A 190 3.83 11.58 0.98
N PHE A 191 3.23 11.69 2.16
CA PHE A 191 1.78 11.90 2.32
C PHE A 191 1.31 13.21 1.68
N GLY A 192 2.04 14.29 1.89
CA GLY A 192 1.76 15.60 1.28
C GLY A 192 1.75 15.54 -0.24
N VAL A 193 2.72 14.83 -0.84
CA VAL A 193 2.74 14.59 -2.29
C VAL A 193 1.50 13.83 -2.73
N GLN A 194 1.06 12.78 -2.00
CA GLN A 194 -0.17 12.05 -2.34
C GLN A 194 -1.39 12.98 -2.33
N VAL A 195 -1.56 13.78 -1.28
CA VAL A 195 -2.70 14.72 -1.19
C VAL A 195 -2.66 15.72 -2.36
N LEU A 196 -1.51 16.36 -2.60
CA LEU A 196 -1.38 17.37 -3.67
C LEU A 196 -1.65 16.79 -5.06
N THR A 197 -1.21 15.57 -5.34
CA THR A 197 -1.46 14.92 -6.63
C THR A 197 -2.90 14.40 -6.76
N GLY A 198 -3.59 14.17 -5.66
CA GLY A 198 -5.00 13.77 -5.65
C GLY A 198 -5.99 14.93 -5.77
N LEU A 199 -5.62 16.16 -5.38
CA LEU A 199 -6.54 17.30 -5.41
C LEU A 199 -7.22 17.56 -6.77
N PRO A 200 -6.53 17.46 -7.93
CA PRO A 200 -7.18 17.64 -9.22
C PRO A 200 -8.32 16.64 -9.47
N GLN A 201 -8.23 15.42 -8.95
CA GLN A 201 -9.25 14.38 -9.12
C GLN A 201 -10.58 14.72 -8.41
N LEU A 202 -10.54 15.58 -7.38
CA LEU A 202 -11.76 16.04 -6.69
C LEU A 202 -12.56 17.07 -7.49
N ASN A 203 -11.90 17.81 -8.38
CA ASN A 203 -12.50 18.91 -9.14
C ASN A 203 -12.93 18.50 -10.55
N SER A 204 -12.46 17.37 -11.05
CA SER A 204 -12.81 16.86 -12.37
C SER A 204 -13.97 15.85 -12.23
N LEU A 205 -15.17 16.25 -12.68
CA LEU A 205 -16.31 15.33 -12.87
C LEU A 205 -16.00 14.29 -13.97
N ASP A 206 -14.94 14.53 -14.75
CA ASP A 206 -14.46 13.70 -15.86
C ASP A 206 -13.07 13.13 -15.52
N ALA A 207 -12.97 12.30 -14.48
CA ALA A 207 -11.69 11.70 -14.05
C ALA A 207 -11.18 10.59 -15.01
N GLU A 208 -11.42 10.73 -16.31
CA GLU A 208 -10.98 9.77 -17.33
C GLU A 208 -9.48 9.84 -17.70
N GLY A 209 -8.71 10.75 -17.11
CA GLY A 209 -7.32 11.00 -17.49
C GLY A 209 -6.30 10.98 -16.36
N GLY A 210 -6.64 10.45 -15.19
CA GLY A 210 -5.70 10.40 -14.06
C GLY A 210 -4.53 9.44 -14.30
N SER A 211 -3.40 9.74 -13.72
CA SER A 211 -2.08 9.10 -13.79
C SER A 211 -2.02 7.58 -13.49
N GLY A 212 -3.09 6.82 -13.58
CA GLY A 212 -3.12 5.38 -13.30
C GLY A 212 -2.83 4.99 -11.85
N VAL A 213 -2.60 5.97 -10.97
CA VAL A 213 -2.32 5.73 -9.54
C VAL A 213 -3.56 6.10 -8.72
N ALA A 214 -4.03 5.15 -7.92
CA ALA A 214 -5.15 5.34 -6.98
C ALA A 214 -4.67 6.14 -5.75
N VAL A 215 -4.49 7.44 -5.92
CA VAL A 215 -3.88 8.32 -4.92
C VAL A 215 -4.71 8.39 -3.64
N TRP A 216 -6.03 8.40 -3.76
CA TRP A 216 -6.93 8.44 -2.61
C TRP A 216 -6.93 7.13 -1.83
N ALA A 217 -6.61 6.01 -2.46
CA ALA A 217 -6.33 4.77 -1.73
C ALA A 217 -5.10 4.92 -0.82
N HIS A 218 -4.04 5.59 -1.29
CA HIS A 218 -2.87 5.86 -0.45
C HIS A 218 -3.21 6.78 0.72
N VAL A 219 -3.95 7.85 0.47
CA VAL A 219 -4.40 8.79 1.53
C VAL A 219 -5.28 8.07 2.55
N GLY A 220 -6.28 7.31 2.10
CA GLY A 220 -7.19 6.57 2.96
C GLY A 220 -6.48 5.52 3.81
N GLY A 221 -5.59 4.75 3.20
CA GLY A 221 -4.76 3.77 3.91
C GLY A 221 -3.88 4.42 4.98
N PHE A 222 -3.18 5.50 4.63
CA PHE A 222 -2.30 6.22 5.56
C PHE A 222 -3.08 6.76 6.77
N VAL A 223 -4.22 7.42 6.53
CA VAL A 223 -5.09 7.93 7.60
C VAL A 223 -5.63 6.78 8.46
N ALA A 224 -6.07 5.68 7.85
CA ALA A 224 -6.49 4.50 8.60
C ALA A 224 -5.38 3.98 9.52
N GLY A 225 -4.14 3.93 9.01
CA GLY A 225 -2.98 3.53 9.79
C GLY A 225 -2.71 4.44 10.98
N LEU A 226 -2.77 5.76 10.81
CA LEU A 226 -2.65 6.73 11.90
C LEU A 226 -3.68 6.52 13.00
N VAL A 227 -4.93 6.26 12.61
CA VAL A 227 -6.05 6.14 13.56
C VAL A 227 -6.03 4.79 14.27
N LEU A 228 -5.82 3.71 13.52
CA LEU A 228 -5.94 2.35 14.04
C LEU A 228 -4.72 1.90 14.85
N VAL A 229 -3.54 2.48 14.65
CA VAL A 229 -2.29 1.98 15.24
C VAL A 229 -2.38 1.77 16.74
N LYS A 230 -3.01 2.69 17.48
CA LYS A 230 -3.11 2.60 18.95
C LYS A 230 -4.03 1.47 19.44
N LEU A 231 -4.97 1.03 18.62
CA LEU A 231 -5.83 -0.13 18.92
C LEU A 231 -5.09 -1.46 18.68
N PHE A 232 -4.13 -1.46 17.75
CA PHE A 232 -3.40 -2.66 17.34
C PHE A 232 -2.04 -2.80 18.00
N GLU A 233 -1.46 -1.70 18.50
CA GLU A 233 -0.20 -1.72 19.24
C GLU A 233 -0.28 -2.66 20.45
N ASN A 234 0.74 -3.50 20.63
CA ASN A 234 0.90 -4.28 21.83
C ASN A 234 1.86 -3.55 22.77
N HIS A 235 1.33 -3.01 23.85
CA HIS A 235 2.08 -2.19 24.79
C HIS A 235 3.29 -2.93 25.40
N GLU A 236 3.14 -4.21 25.72
CA GLU A 236 4.25 -5.03 26.26
C GLU A 236 5.40 -5.16 25.24
N LEU A 237 5.05 -5.42 23.96
CA LEU A 237 6.05 -5.54 22.91
C LEU A 237 6.77 -4.21 22.66
N THR A 238 6.06 -3.11 22.71
CA THR A 238 6.62 -1.77 22.54
C THR A 238 7.53 -1.38 23.71
N LEU A 239 7.15 -1.71 24.96
CA LEU A 239 8.00 -1.48 26.12
C LEU A 239 9.30 -2.30 26.06
N GLN A 240 9.24 -3.56 25.64
CA GLN A 240 10.43 -4.38 25.44
C GLN A 240 11.39 -3.76 24.42
N ARG A 241 10.87 -3.21 23.32
CA ARG A 241 11.66 -2.49 22.30
C ARG A 241 12.32 -1.24 22.87
N THR A 242 11.56 -0.42 23.57
CA THR A 242 12.08 0.81 24.18
C THR A 242 13.18 0.51 25.20
N GLY A 243 12.96 -0.46 26.06
CA GLY A 243 13.96 -0.90 27.06
C GLY A 243 15.24 -1.48 26.43
N TRP A 244 15.12 -2.16 25.26
CA TRP A 244 16.28 -2.67 24.54
C TRP A 244 17.07 -1.53 23.87
N ARG A 245 16.41 -0.52 23.28
CA ARG A 245 17.04 0.66 22.72
C ARG A 245 17.84 1.45 23.74
N HIS A 246 17.28 1.68 24.93
CA HIS A 246 18.00 2.37 26.01
C HIS A 246 19.27 1.62 26.47
N ARG A 247 19.28 0.29 26.39
CA ARG A 247 20.48 -0.50 26.71
C ARG A 247 21.58 -0.38 25.67
N LEU A 248 21.22 -0.23 24.37
CA LEU A 248 22.21 -0.11 23.29
C LEU A 248 22.72 1.33 23.12
N HIS A 249 21.88 2.33 23.41
CA HIS A 249 22.19 3.75 23.26
C HIS A 249 21.82 4.52 24.53
N PRO A 250 22.62 4.39 25.63
CA PRO A 250 22.29 4.98 26.93
C PRO A 250 22.26 6.52 26.93
N GLN A 251 22.71 7.19 25.88
CA GLN A 251 22.91 8.63 25.81
C GLN A 251 21.94 9.40 24.88
N HIS A 252 20.93 8.76 24.33
CA HIS A 252 19.90 9.44 23.52
C HIS A 252 18.52 9.27 24.18
N PRO A 253 18.03 10.36 24.89
CA PRO A 253 16.67 10.39 25.42
C PRO A 253 15.61 10.47 24.30
#